data_9963619744ece1c7ed03df90f56e03e8
#
_entry.id   9963619744ece1c7ed03df90f56e03e8
#
_cell.length_a   1.000
_cell.length_b   1.000
_cell.length_c   1.000
_cell.angle_alpha   90.00
_cell.angle_beta   90.00
_cell.angle_gamma   90.00
#
_symmetry.space_group_name_H-M   'P 1'
#
loop_
_entity.id
_entity.type
_entity.pdbx_description
1 polymer ?
#
loop_
_entity_poly.entity_id
_entity_poly.type
_entity_poly.pdbx_seq_one_letter_code
_entity_poly.pdbx_strand_id
1 'polypeptide(L)'
;MPAIKSEQRDDLWLVLPHLGPGGAQKVALLAAGFFMEKGWQVRLVTMLPGPDRAHAIPDGLLVTDLAPVVDALWKRDHWNRSLLARGRRFLAPKRRLHRLAARLLMGPLIGLLEPVRPGSPDWSSQLLRWCVNGIDGPPSWELERLLQRQSPKRVVSFLSRTNMRVCSALWWRECHLVVSERNDLRKQTLAFPWPRFRRLLYRRADVLTANTTGVLESLAPLFQTRKLALLPNPLPLPAVAAAAGTAGDRQGFVTVARLVPQKGIDVLISALAQSSGAAKDWTLTLVGDGPERERLEQQVQQAGLQDRVQFLGFRPDPQTYLLQAGVFVLPSRFEGMPNALLEAMAAGLAVVVTDASPGPLEVVENGVSGFVVPADAPQALAAVLETLAADPELRKRLGCSARETLRQLDWPVVGPIWNALVNPP
;
A
#
# COMPACT_ATOMS: atom_id res chain seq x y z
N MET A 1 -46.63 -2.23 15.30
CA MET A 1 -45.34 -1.74 14.76
C MET A 1 -44.27 -2.66 15.31
N PRO A 2 -43.51 -3.40 14.50
CA PRO A 2 -42.39 -4.17 15.02
C PRO A 2 -41.28 -3.20 15.41
N ALA A 3 -40.77 -3.39 16.64
CA ALA A 3 -39.63 -2.65 17.17
C ALA A 3 -38.45 -2.77 16.20
N ILE A 4 -37.96 -1.63 15.72
CA ILE A 4 -36.69 -1.52 14.98
C ILE A 4 -35.64 -2.05 15.94
N LYS A 5 -35.10 -3.27 15.66
CA LYS A 5 -33.90 -3.77 16.34
C LYS A 5 -32.87 -2.67 16.27
N SER A 6 -32.37 -2.24 17.41
CA SER A 6 -31.24 -1.33 17.50
C SER A 6 -30.14 -1.91 16.63
N GLU A 7 -29.85 -1.29 15.48
CA GLU A 7 -28.70 -1.66 14.65
C GLU A 7 -27.48 -1.63 15.57
N GLN A 8 -26.95 -2.80 15.84
CA GLN A 8 -25.73 -2.96 16.62
C GLN A 8 -24.64 -2.22 15.85
N ARG A 9 -24.13 -1.11 16.42
CA ARG A 9 -23.10 -0.30 15.78
C ARG A 9 -21.83 -1.11 15.74
N ASP A 10 -21.23 -1.26 14.55
CA ASP A 10 -19.93 -1.91 14.40
C ASP A 10 -18.88 -1.23 15.26
N ASP A 11 -18.00 -2.02 15.89
CA ASP A 11 -16.97 -1.50 16.79
C ASP A 11 -15.83 -0.83 16.04
N LEU A 12 -15.49 -1.36 14.85
CA LEU A 12 -14.38 -0.91 14.04
C LEU A 12 -14.70 -0.96 12.54
N TRP A 13 -14.38 0.13 11.84
CA TRP A 13 -14.39 0.15 10.39
C TRP A 13 -12.98 0.26 9.83
N LEU A 14 -12.68 -0.58 8.85
CA LEU A 14 -11.43 -0.53 8.07
C LEU A 14 -11.78 -0.04 6.66
N VAL A 15 -11.17 1.06 6.22
CA VAL A 15 -11.53 1.70 4.94
C VAL A 15 -10.37 1.65 3.95
N LEU A 16 -10.62 1.04 2.80
CA LEU A 16 -9.68 0.81 1.70
C LEU A 16 -10.22 1.33 0.37
N PRO A 17 -9.37 1.59 -0.63
CA PRO A 17 -9.88 1.91 -1.97
C PRO A 17 -10.58 0.73 -2.64
N HIS A 18 -10.00 -0.47 -2.61
CA HIS A 18 -10.47 -1.72 -3.21
C HIS A 18 -9.82 -2.93 -2.53
N LEU A 19 -10.24 -4.16 -2.86
CA LEU A 19 -9.69 -5.44 -2.35
C LEU A 19 -8.77 -6.16 -3.35
N GLY A 20 -8.31 -5.47 -4.40
CA GLY A 20 -7.33 -6.02 -5.31
C GLY A 20 -5.95 -6.23 -4.67
N PRO A 21 -4.94 -6.65 -5.44
CA PRO A 21 -3.60 -6.92 -4.93
C PRO A 21 -2.96 -5.68 -4.32
N GLY A 22 -2.40 -5.84 -3.11
CA GLY A 22 -1.68 -4.77 -2.42
C GLY A 22 -1.42 -5.06 -0.95
N GLY A 23 -0.32 -4.51 -0.45
CA GLY A 23 0.11 -4.72 0.94
C GLY A 23 -0.85 -4.12 1.98
N ALA A 24 -1.43 -2.95 1.69
CA ALA A 24 -2.38 -2.32 2.61
C ALA A 24 -3.67 -3.15 2.76
N GLN A 25 -4.12 -3.78 1.67
CA GLN A 25 -5.27 -4.69 1.63
C GLN A 25 -5.02 -5.91 2.53
N LYS A 26 -3.87 -6.56 2.39
CA LYS A 26 -3.49 -7.70 3.23
C LYS A 26 -3.44 -7.30 4.71
N VAL A 27 -2.80 -6.19 5.04
CA VAL A 27 -2.71 -5.70 6.42
C VAL A 27 -4.08 -5.40 7.01
N ALA A 28 -5.00 -4.77 6.26
CA ALA A 28 -6.34 -4.49 6.74
C ALA A 28 -7.14 -5.78 7.02
N LEU A 29 -7.00 -6.80 6.16
CA LEU A 29 -7.67 -8.09 6.37
C LEU A 29 -7.10 -8.85 7.58
N LEU A 30 -5.78 -8.83 7.78
CA LEU A 30 -5.14 -9.40 8.96
C LEU A 30 -5.59 -8.67 10.25
N ALA A 31 -5.69 -7.34 10.21
CA ALA A 31 -6.19 -6.56 11.34
C ALA A 31 -7.68 -6.86 11.60
N ALA A 32 -8.49 -7.03 10.54
CA ALA A 32 -9.88 -7.43 10.70
C ALA A 32 -10.00 -8.76 11.47
N GLY A 33 -9.26 -9.80 11.05
CA GLY A 33 -9.23 -11.09 11.72
C GLY A 33 -8.85 -10.96 13.19
N PHE A 34 -7.77 -10.24 13.48
CA PHE A 34 -7.29 -10.02 14.85
C PHE A 34 -8.34 -9.35 15.77
N PHE A 35 -9.07 -8.33 15.30
CA PHE A 35 -10.11 -7.69 16.10
C PHE A 35 -11.36 -8.55 16.22
N MET A 36 -11.72 -9.32 15.18
CA MET A 36 -12.82 -10.28 15.23
C MET A 36 -12.56 -11.41 16.24
N GLU A 37 -11.34 -11.95 16.31
CA GLU A 37 -10.91 -12.91 17.33
C GLU A 37 -11.02 -12.36 18.76
N LYS A 38 -10.94 -11.04 18.91
CA LYS A 38 -11.19 -10.33 20.18
C LYS A 38 -12.67 -10.03 20.46
N GLY A 39 -13.57 -10.54 19.61
CA GLY A 39 -15.01 -10.36 19.76
C GLY A 39 -15.57 -9.04 19.23
N TRP A 40 -14.79 -8.26 18.45
CA TRP A 40 -15.25 -7.00 17.89
C TRP A 40 -16.07 -7.24 16.60
N GLN A 41 -17.09 -6.42 16.42
CA GLN A 41 -17.80 -6.33 15.14
C GLN A 41 -17.00 -5.43 14.19
N VAL A 42 -16.41 -6.04 13.17
CA VAL A 42 -15.55 -5.34 12.21
C VAL A 42 -16.26 -5.23 10.87
N ARG A 43 -16.21 -4.04 10.28
CA ARG A 43 -16.68 -3.79 8.92
C ARG A 43 -15.53 -3.32 8.02
N LEU A 44 -15.41 -3.95 6.87
CA LEU A 44 -14.50 -3.50 5.82
C LEU A 44 -15.29 -2.72 4.77
N VAL A 45 -14.81 -1.51 4.43
CA VAL A 45 -15.43 -0.64 3.43
C VAL A 45 -14.48 -0.44 2.26
N THR A 46 -14.97 -0.69 1.04
CA THR A 46 -14.27 -0.38 -0.21
C THR A 46 -15.08 0.60 -1.06
N MET A 47 -14.39 1.37 -1.92
CA MET A 47 -15.01 2.52 -2.58
C MET A 47 -14.80 2.57 -4.09
N LEU A 48 -13.78 1.94 -4.61
CA LEU A 48 -13.37 2.07 -6.00
C LEU A 48 -13.44 0.74 -6.71
N PRO A 49 -13.87 0.72 -7.98
CA PRO A 49 -13.62 -0.41 -8.84
C PRO A 49 -12.11 -0.74 -8.83
N GLY A 50 -11.78 -1.98 -8.68
CA GLY A 50 -10.39 -2.44 -8.62
C GLY A 50 -10.24 -3.78 -9.30
N PRO A 51 -9.01 -4.28 -9.40
CA PRO A 51 -8.76 -5.65 -9.85
C PRO A 51 -9.47 -6.65 -8.92
N ASP A 52 -9.59 -7.88 -9.40
CA ASP A 52 -10.17 -8.98 -8.64
C ASP A 52 -9.54 -9.13 -7.25
N ARG A 53 -10.29 -9.71 -6.33
CA ARG A 53 -9.85 -9.93 -4.96
C ARG A 53 -8.60 -10.79 -4.93
N ALA A 54 -7.58 -10.30 -4.21
CA ALA A 54 -6.27 -10.93 -4.16
C ALA A 54 -6.02 -11.73 -2.88
N HIS A 55 -6.81 -11.48 -1.83
CA HIS A 55 -6.60 -12.06 -0.50
C HIS A 55 -7.89 -12.66 0.02
N ALA A 56 -7.77 -13.73 0.80
CA ALA A 56 -8.90 -14.34 1.51
C ALA A 56 -9.51 -13.34 2.50
N ILE A 57 -10.82 -13.32 2.56
CA ILE A 57 -11.57 -12.50 3.52
C ILE A 57 -11.83 -13.37 4.75
N PRO A 58 -11.56 -12.89 5.96
CA PRO A 58 -11.90 -13.61 7.19
C PRO A 58 -13.42 -13.98 7.22
N ASP A 59 -13.72 -15.19 7.63
CA ASP A 59 -15.10 -15.66 7.75
C ASP A 59 -15.88 -14.77 8.73
N GLY A 60 -17.08 -14.37 8.33
CA GLY A 60 -17.94 -13.49 9.14
C GLY A 60 -17.60 -12.00 9.06
N LEU A 61 -16.56 -11.58 8.33
CA LEU A 61 -16.26 -10.16 8.14
C LEU A 61 -17.36 -9.47 7.32
N LEU A 62 -17.93 -8.40 7.87
CA LEU A 62 -18.90 -7.56 7.17
C LEU A 62 -18.19 -6.70 6.11
N VAL A 63 -18.48 -6.93 4.83
CA VAL A 63 -17.90 -6.14 3.72
C VAL A 63 -18.98 -5.24 3.11
N THR A 64 -18.70 -3.94 3.06
CA THR A 64 -19.54 -2.96 2.34
C THR A 64 -18.74 -2.43 1.15
N ASP A 65 -19.14 -2.82 -0.05
CA ASP A 65 -18.50 -2.39 -1.29
C ASP A 65 -19.32 -1.29 -1.98
N LEU A 66 -18.77 -0.09 -2.06
CA LEU A 66 -19.36 1.05 -2.75
C LEU A 66 -18.98 1.12 -4.24
N ALA A 67 -18.03 0.29 -4.68
CA ALA A 67 -17.51 0.33 -6.04
C ALA A 67 -18.60 0.18 -7.13
N PRO A 68 -19.61 -0.70 -7.02
CA PRO A 68 -20.67 -0.80 -8.03
C PRO A 68 -21.49 0.48 -8.18
N VAL A 69 -21.81 1.14 -7.06
CA VAL A 69 -22.56 2.42 -7.07
C VAL A 69 -21.70 3.54 -7.64
N VAL A 70 -20.45 3.61 -7.25
CA VAL A 70 -19.49 4.60 -7.74
C VAL A 70 -19.25 4.43 -9.24
N ASP A 71 -19.11 3.22 -9.74
CA ASP A 71 -18.92 2.94 -11.16
C ASP A 71 -20.16 3.33 -11.98
N ALA A 72 -21.35 3.01 -11.48
CA ALA A 72 -22.60 3.42 -12.12
C ALA A 72 -22.74 4.95 -12.19
N LEU A 73 -22.37 5.66 -11.13
CA LEU A 73 -22.37 7.13 -11.11
C LEU A 73 -21.32 7.72 -12.07
N TRP A 74 -20.13 7.14 -12.16
CA TRP A 74 -19.11 7.56 -13.12
C TRP A 74 -19.54 7.33 -14.56
N LYS A 75 -20.17 6.21 -14.89
CA LYS A 75 -20.71 5.93 -16.22
C LYS A 75 -21.76 6.96 -16.62
N ARG A 76 -22.66 7.31 -15.71
CA ARG A 76 -23.66 8.36 -15.90
C ARG A 76 -23.01 9.74 -16.11
N ASP A 77 -22.00 10.09 -15.36
CA ASP A 77 -21.25 11.35 -15.51
C ASP A 77 -20.45 11.40 -16.82
N HIS A 78 -19.86 10.28 -17.24
CA HIS A 78 -19.21 10.17 -18.56
C HIS A 78 -20.19 10.37 -19.71
N TRP A 79 -21.41 9.84 -19.60
CA TRP A 79 -22.47 10.07 -20.56
C TRP A 79 -22.81 11.57 -20.67
N ASN A 80 -23.02 12.22 -19.56
CA ASN A 80 -23.29 13.67 -19.50
C ASN A 80 -22.11 14.52 -20.04
N ARG A 81 -20.87 14.09 -19.74
CA ARG A 81 -19.64 14.75 -20.26
C ARG A 81 -19.42 14.48 -21.74
N SER A 82 -19.82 13.32 -22.28
CA SER A 82 -19.70 13.01 -23.69
C SER A 82 -20.66 13.84 -24.54
N LEU A 83 -21.85 14.15 -24.04
CA LEU A 83 -22.79 15.09 -24.65
C LEU A 83 -22.21 16.49 -24.69
N LEU A 84 -21.58 16.97 -23.61
CA LEU A 84 -20.86 18.23 -23.54
C LEU A 84 -19.56 18.23 -24.38
N ALA A 85 -18.90 17.08 -24.55
CA ALA A 85 -17.69 16.96 -25.35
C ALA A 85 -17.93 16.93 -26.85
N ARG A 86 -19.11 16.48 -27.31
CA ARG A 86 -19.52 16.61 -28.74
C ARG A 86 -19.60 18.07 -29.18
N GLY A 87 -19.95 19.01 -28.23
CA GLY A 87 -19.85 20.46 -28.48
C GLY A 87 -18.43 21.05 -28.33
N ARG A 88 -17.45 20.26 -27.85
CA ARG A 88 -16.11 20.75 -27.46
C ARG A 88 -14.95 20.31 -28.34
N ARG A 89 -15.17 19.67 -29.50
CA ARG A 89 -14.08 19.33 -30.44
C ARG A 89 -13.24 20.51 -30.92
N PHE A 90 -13.70 21.78 -30.65
CA PHE A 90 -12.99 23.03 -30.98
C PHE A 90 -12.07 23.58 -29.88
N LEU A 91 -11.88 22.90 -28.72
CA LEU A 91 -11.22 23.47 -27.53
C LEU A 91 -10.03 22.70 -26.99
N ALA A 92 -9.31 21.92 -27.81
CA ALA A 92 -8.15 21.11 -27.41
C ALA A 92 -6.94 21.87 -26.79
N PRO A 93 -6.63 23.16 -27.13
CA PRO A 93 -5.52 23.86 -26.49
C PRO A 93 -5.79 24.32 -25.05
N LYS A 94 -7.05 24.29 -24.57
CA LYS A 94 -7.44 24.88 -23.26
C LYS A 94 -7.16 24.00 -22.03
N ARG A 95 -6.73 22.74 -22.17
CA ARG A 95 -6.45 21.88 -20.98
C ARG A 95 -5.31 22.41 -20.10
N ARG A 96 -4.31 23.06 -20.67
CA ARG A 96 -3.23 23.70 -19.87
C ARG A 96 -3.75 24.96 -19.17
N LEU A 97 -4.56 25.77 -19.86
CA LEU A 97 -5.13 27.02 -19.30
C LEU A 97 -6.15 26.73 -18.19
N HIS A 98 -7.02 25.71 -18.34
CA HIS A 98 -7.95 25.28 -17.27
C HIS A 98 -7.23 24.73 -16.03
N ARG A 99 -6.10 24.01 -16.21
CA ARG A 99 -5.30 23.56 -15.07
C ARG A 99 -4.60 24.74 -14.38
N LEU A 100 -4.15 25.74 -15.14
CA LEU A 100 -3.54 26.94 -14.61
C LEU A 100 -4.58 27.81 -13.89
N ALA A 101 -5.74 28.04 -14.51
CA ALA A 101 -6.86 28.77 -13.90
C ALA A 101 -7.39 28.07 -12.63
N ALA A 102 -7.55 26.74 -12.66
CA ALA A 102 -7.89 25.97 -11.46
C ALA A 102 -6.81 26.11 -10.37
N ARG A 103 -5.53 26.12 -10.73
CA ARG A 103 -4.44 26.34 -9.78
C ARG A 103 -4.44 27.75 -9.19
N LEU A 104 -4.71 28.76 -10.03
CA LEU A 104 -4.76 30.16 -9.60
C LEU A 104 -5.97 30.45 -8.70
N LEU A 105 -7.14 29.87 -8.99
CA LEU A 105 -8.35 30.04 -8.19
C LEU A 105 -8.37 29.17 -6.93
N MET A 106 -7.88 27.93 -7.01
CA MET A 106 -7.85 27.01 -5.86
C MET A 106 -6.75 27.34 -4.84
N GLY A 107 -5.67 28.00 -5.26
CA GLY A 107 -4.59 28.42 -4.36
C GLY A 107 -5.09 29.38 -3.26
N PRO A 108 -5.69 30.52 -3.60
CA PRO A 108 -6.29 31.43 -2.65
C PRO A 108 -7.43 30.81 -1.84
N LEU A 109 -8.30 30.02 -2.48
CA LEU A 109 -9.41 29.36 -1.80
C LEU A 109 -8.93 28.39 -0.71
N ILE A 110 -7.89 27.61 -0.96
CA ILE A 110 -7.30 26.71 0.05
C ILE A 110 -6.64 27.53 1.17
N GLY A 111 -6.03 28.69 0.87
CA GLY A 111 -5.52 29.60 1.88
C GLY A 111 -6.61 30.10 2.83
N LEU A 112 -7.81 30.42 2.32
CA LEU A 112 -8.97 30.77 3.12
C LEU A 112 -9.49 29.62 4.00
N LEU A 113 -9.17 28.36 3.63
CA LEU A 113 -9.54 27.16 4.39
C LEU A 113 -8.46 26.76 5.43
N GLU A 114 -7.28 27.37 5.45
CA GLU A 114 -6.23 27.04 6.41
C GLU A 114 -6.65 27.23 7.89
N PRO A 115 -7.45 28.22 8.31
CA PRO A 115 -7.91 28.36 9.69
C PRO A 115 -9.01 27.36 10.10
N VAL A 116 -9.57 26.59 9.15
CA VAL A 116 -10.67 25.65 9.41
C VAL A 116 -10.22 24.55 10.39
N ARG A 117 -11.00 24.36 11.46
CA ARG A 117 -10.75 23.34 12.48
C ARG A 117 -11.77 22.20 12.39
N PRO A 118 -11.35 20.95 12.64
CA PRO A 118 -12.29 19.83 12.76
C PRO A 118 -13.26 20.02 13.95
N GLY A 119 -14.43 19.40 13.85
CA GLY A 119 -15.41 19.37 14.94
C GLY A 119 -16.51 20.44 14.86
N SER A 120 -16.36 21.46 14.02
CA SER A 120 -17.38 22.49 13.81
C SER A 120 -18.07 22.37 12.46
N PRO A 121 -19.40 22.35 12.38
CA PRO A 121 -20.16 22.35 11.12
C PRO A 121 -20.32 23.76 10.53
N ASP A 122 -19.36 24.65 10.71
CA ASP A 122 -19.37 26.01 10.22
C ASP A 122 -19.33 26.06 8.67
N TRP A 123 -19.54 27.27 8.11
CA TRP A 123 -19.56 27.47 6.66
C TRP A 123 -18.23 27.08 5.99
N SER A 124 -17.12 27.28 6.67
CA SER A 124 -15.79 26.99 6.13
C SER A 124 -15.52 25.47 6.05
N SER A 125 -15.99 24.73 7.01
CA SER A 125 -16.01 23.25 7.01
C SER A 125 -16.93 22.69 5.92
N GLN A 126 -18.09 23.31 5.72
CA GLN A 126 -19.00 22.95 4.63
C GLN A 126 -18.36 23.21 3.26
N LEU A 127 -17.69 24.36 3.09
CA LEU A 127 -16.97 24.72 1.87
C LEU A 127 -15.81 23.75 1.60
N LEU A 128 -15.03 23.37 2.62
CA LEU A 128 -13.96 22.37 2.48
C LEU A 128 -14.50 21.04 1.92
N ARG A 129 -15.57 20.53 2.51
CA ARG A 129 -16.22 19.28 2.05
C ARG A 129 -16.77 19.41 0.65
N TRP A 130 -17.42 20.53 0.34
CA TRP A 130 -17.92 20.80 -1.01
C TRP A 130 -16.78 20.79 -2.04
N CYS A 131 -15.63 21.39 -1.73
CA CYS A 131 -14.44 21.37 -2.58
C CYS A 131 -13.91 19.94 -2.78
N VAL A 132 -13.76 19.17 -1.70
CA VAL A 132 -13.28 17.78 -1.78
C VAL A 132 -14.23 16.92 -2.59
N ASN A 133 -15.54 17.00 -2.31
CA ASN A 133 -16.57 16.24 -2.99
C ASN A 133 -16.69 16.64 -4.48
N GLY A 134 -16.55 17.92 -4.81
CA GLY A 134 -16.58 18.40 -6.19
C GLY A 134 -15.39 17.96 -7.03
N ILE A 135 -14.20 17.83 -6.42
CA ILE A 135 -12.96 17.42 -7.10
C ILE A 135 -12.87 15.89 -7.23
N ASP A 136 -13.25 15.17 -6.17
CA ASP A 136 -13.13 13.72 -6.10
C ASP A 136 -14.36 12.97 -6.64
N GLY A 137 -15.55 13.55 -6.50
CA GLY A 137 -16.79 13.06 -7.06
C GLY A 137 -17.41 11.87 -6.29
N PRO A 138 -18.03 10.90 -7.01
CA PRO A 138 -18.82 9.83 -6.42
C PRO A 138 -18.20 9.05 -5.27
N PRO A 139 -16.90 8.71 -5.28
CA PRO A 139 -16.30 7.99 -4.14
C PRO A 139 -16.41 8.73 -2.81
N SER A 140 -16.22 10.07 -2.83
CA SER A 140 -16.36 10.87 -1.62
C SER A 140 -17.81 11.02 -1.18
N TRP A 141 -18.75 11.16 -2.12
CA TRP A 141 -20.17 11.32 -1.80
C TRP A 141 -20.78 10.05 -1.18
N GLU A 142 -20.51 8.90 -1.78
CA GLU A 142 -21.08 7.63 -1.29
C GLU A 142 -20.46 7.22 0.05
N LEU A 143 -19.15 7.43 0.23
CA LEU A 143 -18.50 7.20 1.52
C LEU A 143 -19.09 8.12 2.60
N GLU A 144 -19.25 9.40 2.30
CA GLU A 144 -19.85 10.36 3.22
C GLU A 144 -21.27 9.96 3.60
N ARG A 145 -22.11 9.59 2.60
CA ARG A 145 -23.48 9.12 2.82
C ARG A 145 -23.53 7.89 3.73
N LEU A 146 -22.63 6.92 3.51
CA LEU A 146 -22.53 5.73 4.32
C LEU A 146 -22.15 6.06 5.78
N LEU A 147 -21.09 6.85 5.97
CA LEU A 147 -20.61 7.27 7.29
C LEU A 147 -21.64 8.13 8.04
N GLN A 148 -22.43 8.95 7.34
CA GLN A 148 -23.52 9.72 7.92
C GLN A 148 -24.66 8.85 8.45
N ARG A 149 -24.97 7.76 7.77
CA ARG A 149 -26.08 6.86 8.14
C ARG A 149 -25.73 5.94 9.30
N GLN A 150 -24.49 5.44 9.35
CA GLN A 150 -24.11 4.37 10.28
C GLN A 150 -23.22 4.84 11.44
N SER A 151 -22.60 6.02 11.36
CA SER A 151 -21.85 6.68 12.45
C SER A 151 -20.94 5.72 13.26
N PRO A 152 -19.86 5.16 12.66
CA PRO A 152 -18.99 4.21 13.35
C PRO A 152 -18.27 4.89 14.51
N LYS A 153 -17.95 4.13 15.59
CA LYS A 153 -17.21 4.62 16.73
C LYS A 153 -15.72 4.81 16.42
N ARG A 154 -15.15 3.88 15.68
CA ARG A 154 -13.72 3.82 15.33
C ARG A 154 -13.53 3.53 13.85
N VAL A 155 -12.60 4.25 13.25
CA VAL A 155 -12.24 4.07 11.83
C VAL A 155 -10.74 4.03 11.68
N VAL A 156 -10.23 3.03 10.97
CA VAL A 156 -8.86 3.00 10.46
C VAL A 156 -8.91 3.13 8.93
N SER A 157 -8.27 4.12 8.38
CA SER A 157 -8.21 4.34 6.93
C SER A 157 -6.79 4.15 6.40
N PHE A 158 -6.68 3.61 5.19
CA PHE A 158 -5.41 3.27 4.58
C PHE A 158 -5.24 3.97 3.24
N LEU A 159 -4.02 4.42 2.94
CA LEU A 159 -3.61 5.05 1.70
C LEU A 159 -4.13 6.48 1.53
N SER A 160 -3.24 7.37 1.12
CA SER A 160 -3.42 8.84 1.14
C SER A 160 -4.76 9.35 0.59
N ARG A 161 -5.20 8.84 -0.57
CA ARG A 161 -6.47 9.31 -1.17
C ARG A 161 -7.68 8.86 -0.36
N THR A 162 -7.69 7.62 0.13
CA THR A 162 -8.74 7.09 1.01
C THR A 162 -8.73 7.84 2.33
N ASN A 163 -7.56 8.05 2.91
CA ASN A 163 -7.38 8.81 4.15
C ASN A 163 -8.00 10.21 4.06
N MET A 164 -7.75 10.94 2.96
CA MET A 164 -8.33 12.26 2.75
C MET A 164 -9.86 12.23 2.62
N ARG A 165 -10.42 11.23 1.95
CA ARG A 165 -11.88 11.04 1.83
C ARG A 165 -12.53 10.80 3.19
N VAL A 166 -11.95 9.90 3.98
CA VAL A 166 -12.44 9.58 5.31
C VAL A 166 -12.35 10.79 6.23
N CYS A 167 -11.21 11.51 6.24
CA CYS A 167 -11.05 12.74 7.00
C CYS A 167 -12.10 13.80 6.63
N SER A 168 -12.39 13.97 5.34
CA SER A 168 -13.43 14.88 4.86
C SER A 168 -14.82 14.46 5.33
N ALA A 169 -15.16 13.18 5.17
CA ALA A 169 -16.48 12.65 5.51
C ALA A 169 -16.76 12.68 7.02
N LEU A 170 -15.72 12.55 7.85
CA LEU A 170 -15.79 12.57 9.31
C LEU A 170 -15.42 13.93 9.91
N TRP A 171 -15.33 15.00 9.15
CA TRP A 171 -14.74 16.29 9.57
C TRP A 171 -15.32 16.85 10.86
N TRP A 172 -16.62 16.74 11.10
CA TRP A 172 -17.30 17.20 12.33
C TRP A 172 -18.04 16.07 13.07
N ARG A 173 -17.69 14.81 12.77
CA ARG A 173 -18.31 13.65 13.43
C ARG A 173 -17.48 13.19 14.61
N GLU A 174 -18.14 12.80 15.67
CA GLU A 174 -17.50 12.07 16.77
C GLU A 174 -17.19 10.66 16.34
N CYS A 175 -15.91 10.39 16.17
CA CYS A 175 -15.38 9.11 15.75
C CYS A 175 -13.88 9.10 16.04
N HIS A 176 -13.36 8.04 16.63
CA HIS A 176 -11.91 7.87 16.74
C HIS A 176 -11.34 7.46 15.39
N LEU A 177 -10.53 8.34 14.80
CA LEU A 177 -10.00 8.18 13.45
C LEU A 177 -8.49 7.97 13.46
N VAL A 178 -8.06 6.76 13.09
CA VAL A 178 -6.67 6.41 12.80
C VAL A 178 -6.43 6.48 11.30
N VAL A 179 -5.53 7.34 10.88
CA VAL A 179 -5.10 7.49 9.48
C VAL A 179 -3.78 6.78 9.30
N SER A 180 -3.71 5.80 8.39
CA SER A 180 -2.49 5.02 8.14
C SER A 180 -1.87 5.36 6.79
N GLU A 181 -0.69 5.98 6.82
CA GLU A 181 0.16 6.16 5.66
C GLU A 181 1.11 4.98 5.49
N ARG A 182 1.31 4.58 4.23
CA ARG A 182 2.06 3.38 3.87
C ARG A 182 3.19 3.66 2.88
N ASN A 183 3.36 4.91 2.47
CA ASN A 183 4.39 5.34 1.54
C ASN A 183 5.07 6.61 2.05
N ASP A 184 6.35 6.77 1.75
CA ASP A 184 7.09 7.99 2.03
C ASP A 184 6.47 9.19 1.27
N LEU A 185 5.99 10.18 2.01
CA LEU A 185 5.31 11.35 1.45
C LEU A 185 6.23 12.23 0.61
N ARG A 186 7.55 12.18 0.86
CA ARG A 186 8.57 12.93 0.11
C ARG A 186 8.73 12.40 -1.32
N LYS A 187 8.49 11.09 -1.50
CA LYS A 187 8.59 10.38 -2.80
C LYS A 187 7.24 10.22 -3.50
N GLN A 188 6.13 10.48 -2.78
CA GLN A 188 4.79 10.34 -3.33
C GLN A 188 4.35 11.59 -4.09
N THR A 189 4.14 11.46 -5.39
CA THR A 189 3.58 12.53 -6.23
C THR A 189 2.05 12.52 -6.21
N LEU A 190 1.45 13.53 -5.62
CA LEU A 190 0.03 13.79 -5.70
C LEU A 190 -0.23 14.98 -6.64
N ALA A 191 -1.20 14.84 -7.55
CA ALA A 191 -1.63 15.94 -8.38
C ALA A 191 -2.24 17.08 -7.53
N PHE A 192 -2.02 18.33 -7.92
CA PHE A 192 -2.70 19.48 -7.32
C PHE A 192 -4.23 19.32 -7.44
N PRO A 193 -5.03 19.63 -6.40
CA PRO A 193 -4.68 20.31 -5.14
C PRO A 193 -4.42 19.36 -3.95
N TRP A 194 -4.28 18.06 -4.16
CA TRP A 194 -4.25 17.04 -3.11
C TRP A 194 -3.14 17.19 -2.07
N PRO A 195 -1.91 17.63 -2.38
CA PRO A 195 -0.89 17.84 -1.35
C PRO A 195 -1.33 18.84 -0.26
N ARG A 196 -2.03 19.94 -0.67
CA ARG A 196 -2.56 20.94 0.26
C ARG A 196 -3.78 20.42 1.03
N PHE A 197 -4.70 19.72 0.36
CA PHE A 197 -5.84 19.09 1.03
C PHE A 197 -5.39 18.03 2.03
N ARG A 198 -4.36 17.24 1.73
CA ARG A 198 -3.81 16.28 2.69
C ARG A 198 -3.37 16.98 3.98
N ARG A 199 -2.60 18.06 3.87
CA ARG A 199 -2.14 18.84 5.04
C ARG A 199 -3.30 19.37 5.88
N LEU A 200 -4.38 19.82 5.22
CA LEU A 200 -5.57 20.33 5.90
C LEU A 200 -6.40 19.19 6.50
N LEU A 201 -6.77 18.21 5.69
CA LEU A 201 -7.71 17.15 6.05
C LEU A 201 -7.19 16.24 7.15
N TYR A 202 -5.88 15.94 7.18
CA TYR A 202 -5.28 15.11 8.23
C TYR A 202 -5.34 15.74 9.62
N ARG A 203 -5.69 17.01 9.74
CA ARG A 203 -6.01 17.63 11.03
C ARG A 203 -7.19 16.96 11.73
N ARG A 204 -8.07 16.27 10.96
CA ARG A 204 -9.20 15.50 11.51
C ARG A 204 -8.78 14.21 12.19
N ALA A 205 -7.67 13.64 11.82
CA ALA A 205 -7.19 12.39 12.41
C ALA A 205 -6.87 12.56 13.90
N ASP A 206 -7.28 11.62 14.72
CA ASP A 206 -6.91 11.56 16.13
C ASP A 206 -5.50 10.98 16.28
N VAL A 207 -5.16 10.01 15.41
CA VAL A 207 -3.82 9.44 15.28
C VAL A 207 -3.42 9.36 13.81
N LEU A 208 -2.22 9.83 13.48
CA LEU A 208 -1.57 9.64 12.19
C LEU A 208 -0.50 8.57 12.32
N THR A 209 -0.64 7.50 11.59
CA THR A 209 0.28 6.37 11.69
C THR A 209 1.07 6.14 10.41
N ALA A 210 2.26 5.61 10.59
CA ALA A 210 3.12 5.10 9.55
C ALA A 210 3.50 3.65 9.85
N ASN A 211 3.80 2.86 8.83
CA ASN A 211 4.21 1.46 8.99
C ASN A 211 5.72 1.29 9.16
N THR A 212 6.49 2.37 9.01
CA THR A 212 7.94 2.41 9.19
C THR A 212 8.37 3.75 9.80
N THR A 213 9.54 3.79 10.44
CA THR A 213 10.14 5.03 10.97
C THR A 213 10.39 6.04 9.86
N GLY A 214 10.89 5.60 8.70
CA GLY A 214 11.14 6.49 7.57
C GLY A 214 9.88 7.14 7.00
N VAL A 215 8.74 6.42 6.97
CA VAL A 215 7.45 7.01 6.61
C VAL A 215 6.97 7.97 7.70
N LEU A 216 7.16 7.63 8.99
CA LEU A 216 6.80 8.49 10.12
C LEU A 216 7.59 9.82 10.08
N GLU A 217 8.87 9.77 9.80
CA GLU A 217 9.71 10.96 9.61
C GLU A 217 9.23 11.84 8.46
N SER A 218 8.66 11.26 7.41
CA SER A 218 8.09 12.05 6.31
C SER A 218 6.80 12.80 6.70
N LEU A 219 6.11 12.33 7.74
CA LEU A 219 4.92 12.96 8.30
C LEU A 219 5.25 14.08 9.30
N ALA A 220 6.28 13.91 10.11
CA ALA A 220 6.63 14.80 11.23
C ALA A 220 6.70 16.29 10.87
N PRO A 221 7.35 16.73 9.76
CA PRO A 221 7.42 18.14 9.40
C PRO A 221 6.06 18.76 9.04
N LEU A 222 5.09 17.93 8.66
CA LEU A 222 3.78 18.37 8.17
C LEU A 222 2.72 18.37 9.28
N PHE A 223 2.89 17.55 10.35
CA PHE A 223 1.87 17.24 11.32
C PHE A 223 2.37 17.26 12.77
N GLN A 224 3.26 18.17 13.12
CA GLN A 224 3.88 18.26 14.46
C GLN A 224 2.87 18.39 15.61
N THR A 225 1.69 18.96 15.35
CA THR A 225 0.63 19.12 16.35
C THR A 225 -0.24 17.88 16.55
N ARG A 226 -0.03 16.83 15.78
CA ARG A 226 -0.81 15.59 15.83
C ARG A 226 -0.01 14.47 16.46
N LYS A 227 -0.73 13.55 17.08
CA LYS A 227 -0.13 12.32 17.60
C LYS A 227 0.33 11.45 16.45
N LEU A 228 1.63 11.33 16.27
CA LEU A 228 2.26 10.44 15.30
C LEU A 228 2.62 9.12 16.00
N ALA A 229 2.36 7.99 15.35
CA ALA A 229 2.68 6.68 15.90
C ALA A 229 3.09 5.68 14.82
N LEU A 230 3.91 4.70 15.19
CA LEU A 230 4.17 3.55 14.35
C LEU A 230 3.00 2.56 14.44
N LEU A 231 2.53 2.09 13.30
CA LEU A 231 1.56 1.01 13.15
C LEU A 231 2.14 -0.06 12.24
N PRO A 232 2.97 -0.96 12.77
CA PRO A 232 3.68 -1.97 11.99
C PRO A 232 2.74 -2.87 11.21
N ASN A 233 3.24 -3.42 10.10
CA ASN A 233 2.54 -4.46 9.37
C ASN A 233 2.54 -5.75 10.21
N PRO A 234 1.39 -6.32 10.54
CA PRO A 234 1.37 -7.63 11.19
C PRO A 234 1.80 -8.72 10.21
N LEU A 235 2.55 -9.69 10.70
CA LEU A 235 2.94 -10.88 9.97
C LEU A 235 2.64 -12.12 10.82
N PRO A 236 1.64 -12.93 10.48
CA PRO A 236 1.37 -14.18 11.19
C PRO A 236 2.45 -15.22 10.86
N LEU A 237 3.44 -15.37 11.75
CA LEU A 237 4.59 -16.27 11.55
C LEU A 237 4.23 -17.77 11.56
N PRO A 238 3.26 -18.28 12.34
CA PRO A 238 3.01 -19.73 12.42
C PRO A 238 2.63 -20.37 11.09
N ALA A 239 1.89 -19.70 10.25
CA ALA A 239 1.47 -20.23 8.95
C ALA A 239 2.62 -20.49 7.98
N VAL A 240 3.76 -19.84 8.18
CA VAL A 240 4.95 -19.93 7.30
C VAL A 240 6.05 -20.82 7.91
N ALA A 241 6.02 -21.02 9.23
CA ALA A 241 7.07 -21.74 9.96
C ALA A 241 7.24 -23.21 9.55
N ALA A 242 6.15 -23.88 9.21
CA ALA A 242 6.17 -25.32 8.89
C ALA A 242 6.85 -25.66 7.54
N ALA A 243 6.99 -24.69 6.64
CA ALA A 243 7.49 -24.92 5.29
C ALA A 243 8.97 -24.52 5.07
N ALA A 244 9.65 -24.00 6.10
CA ALA A 244 10.99 -23.39 5.95
C ALA A 244 12.17 -24.40 6.02
N GLY A 245 11.94 -25.70 5.84
CA GLY A 245 13.00 -26.68 5.68
C GLY A 245 13.78 -26.46 4.37
N THR A 246 15.13 -26.44 4.44
CA THR A 246 16.04 -26.53 3.27
C THR A 246 16.12 -25.36 2.29
N ALA A 247 15.88 -24.10 2.71
CA ALA A 247 16.00 -22.95 1.81
C ALA A 247 17.39 -22.79 1.15
N GLY A 248 18.47 -23.29 1.80
CA GLY A 248 19.84 -23.22 1.27
C GLY A 248 20.07 -24.03 -0.01
N ASP A 249 19.39 -25.16 -0.15
CA ASP A 249 19.57 -26.06 -1.30
C ASP A 249 18.78 -25.65 -2.54
N ARG A 250 17.87 -24.67 -2.40
CA ARG A 250 17.04 -24.21 -3.50
C ARG A 250 17.83 -23.29 -4.43
N GLN A 251 17.50 -23.34 -5.70
CA GLN A 251 18.10 -22.48 -6.73
C GLN A 251 17.04 -21.56 -7.32
N GLY A 252 17.51 -20.48 -7.95
CA GLY A 252 16.65 -19.51 -8.63
C GLY A 252 16.36 -18.26 -7.79
N PHE A 253 16.12 -17.19 -8.52
CA PHE A 253 15.72 -15.89 -7.99
C PHE A 253 14.20 -15.72 -8.10
N VAL A 254 13.60 -15.05 -7.15
CA VAL A 254 12.18 -14.70 -7.20
C VAL A 254 11.97 -13.23 -6.83
N THR A 255 11.06 -12.59 -7.54
CA THR A 255 10.54 -11.26 -7.19
C THR A 255 9.03 -11.30 -7.21
N VAL A 256 8.39 -10.80 -6.16
CA VAL A 256 6.93 -10.67 -6.05
C VAL A 256 6.61 -9.18 -5.99
N ALA A 257 6.17 -8.61 -7.10
CA ALA A 257 5.94 -7.18 -7.20
C ALA A 257 5.01 -6.81 -8.37
N ARG A 258 4.37 -5.64 -8.30
CA ARG A 258 3.74 -5.03 -9.48
C ARG A 258 4.81 -4.63 -10.49
N LEU A 259 4.58 -4.84 -11.77
CA LEU A 259 5.50 -4.42 -12.83
C LEU A 259 5.31 -2.94 -13.15
N VAL A 260 5.91 -2.09 -12.30
CA VAL A 260 5.91 -0.63 -12.39
C VAL A 260 7.35 -0.10 -12.21
N PRO A 261 7.70 1.10 -12.73
CA PRO A 261 9.06 1.65 -12.64
C PRO A 261 9.62 1.69 -11.22
N GLN A 262 8.75 1.93 -10.23
CA GLN A 262 9.11 1.93 -8.80
C GLN A 262 9.83 0.65 -8.36
N LYS A 263 9.48 -0.50 -8.95
CA LYS A 263 9.97 -1.81 -8.48
C LYS A 263 11.33 -2.21 -9.04
N GLY A 264 11.90 -1.44 -9.98
CA GLY A 264 13.27 -1.62 -10.44
C GLY A 264 13.57 -2.96 -11.13
N ILE A 265 12.55 -3.63 -11.68
CA ILE A 265 12.72 -4.95 -12.34
C ILE A 265 13.68 -4.85 -13.52
N ASP A 266 13.71 -3.71 -14.19
CA ASP A 266 14.66 -3.39 -15.26
C ASP A 266 16.12 -3.44 -14.79
N VAL A 267 16.40 -3.01 -13.57
CA VAL A 267 17.74 -3.10 -12.95
C VAL A 267 18.10 -4.56 -12.67
N LEU A 268 17.16 -5.38 -12.21
CA LEU A 268 17.38 -6.80 -11.96
C LEU A 268 17.65 -7.57 -13.25
N ILE A 269 16.90 -7.31 -14.32
CA ILE A 269 17.16 -7.92 -15.65
C ILE A 269 18.55 -7.52 -16.13
N SER A 270 18.95 -6.26 -15.98
CA SER A 270 20.29 -5.80 -16.33
C SER A 270 21.39 -6.44 -15.49
N ALA A 271 21.15 -6.74 -14.22
CA ALA A 271 22.08 -7.45 -13.35
C ALA A 271 22.23 -8.92 -13.79
N LEU A 272 21.14 -9.60 -14.12
CA LEU A 272 21.17 -10.97 -14.63
C LEU A 272 21.91 -11.09 -15.96
N ALA A 273 21.79 -10.10 -16.85
CA ALA A 273 22.52 -10.06 -18.11
C ALA A 273 24.05 -9.97 -17.93
N GLN A 274 24.49 -9.44 -16.79
CA GLN A 274 25.91 -9.31 -16.42
C GLN A 274 26.43 -10.52 -15.64
N SER A 275 25.56 -11.44 -15.21
CA SER A 275 25.96 -12.62 -14.45
C SER A 275 26.66 -13.64 -15.37
N SER A 276 27.87 -14.02 -15.00
CA SER A 276 28.73 -14.92 -15.76
C SER A 276 29.27 -16.10 -14.95
N GLY A 277 29.12 -16.09 -13.63
CA GLY A 277 29.58 -17.12 -12.70
C GLY A 277 28.48 -18.09 -12.26
N ALA A 278 28.35 -18.33 -10.97
CA ALA A 278 27.41 -19.27 -10.38
C ALA A 278 25.94 -18.91 -10.62
N ALA A 279 25.64 -17.63 -10.80
CA ALA A 279 24.27 -17.16 -11.11
C ALA A 279 23.89 -17.32 -12.58
N LYS A 280 24.82 -17.69 -13.46
CA LYS A 280 24.60 -17.76 -14.92
C LYS A 280 23.45 -18.69 -15.31
N ASP A 281 23.33 -19.84 -14.64
CA ASP A 281 22.31 -20.85 -14.93
C ASP A 281 21.06 -20.75 -14.07
N TRP A 282 21.01 -19.73 -13.20
CA TRP A 282 19.86 -19.50 -12.35
C TRP A 282 18.73 -18.77 -13.10
N THR A 283 17.51 -19.22 -12.86
CA THR A 283 16.30 -18.59 -13.40
C THR A 283 15.79 -17.50 -12.48
N LEU A 284 15.09 -16.52 -13.06
CA LEU A 284 14.33 -15.50 -12.35
C LEU A 284 12.84 -15.71 -12.56
N THR A 285 12.09 -15.88 -11.50
CA THR A 285 10.63 -15.94 -11.50
C THR A 285 10.06 -14.59 -11.08
N LEU A 286 9.32 -13.93 -11.97
CA LEU A 286 8.62 -12.67 -11.71
C LEU A 286 7.14 -12.96 -11.47
N VAL A 287 6.71 -12.79 -10.22
CA VAL A 287 5.32 -12.96 -9.79
C VAL A 287 4.68 -11.60 -9.64
N GLY A 288 3.74 -11.29 -10.51
CA GLY A 288 3.04 -10.01 -10.55
C GLY A 288 2.81 -9.51 -11.96
N ASP A 289 2.05 -8.44 -12.08
CA ASP A 289 1.70 -7.84 -13.36
C ASP A 289 1.72 -6.30 -13.26
N GLY A 290 1.70 -5.62 -14.40
CA GLY A 290 1.67 -4.17 -14.44
C GLY A 290 2.00 -3.57 -15.80
N PRO A 291 1.89 -2.25 -15.94
CA PRO A 291 2.04 -1.54 -17.20
C PRO A 291 3.43 -1.66 -17.85
N GLU A 292 4.47 -2.04 -17.08
CA GLU A 292 5.84 -2.19 -17.59
C GLU A 292 6.09 -3.59 -18.21
N ARG A 293 5.11 -4.50 -18.16
CA ARG A 293 5.31 -5.91 -18.58
C ARG A 293 5.90 -6.02 -19.97
N GLU A 294 5.27 -5.42 -20.97
CA GLU A 294 5.73 -5.49 -22.37
C GLU A 294 7.15 -4.94 -22.54
N ARG A 295 7.47 -3.83 -21.88
CA ARG A 295 8.80 -3.23 -21.93
C ARG A 295 9.86 -4.13 -21.29
N LEU A 296 9.54 -4.78 -20.17
CA LEU A 296 10.43 -5.70 -19.47
C LEU A 296 10.64 -7.00 -20.27
N GLU A 297 9.61 -7.54 -20.92
CA GLU A 297 9.72 -8.70 -21.82
C GLU A 297 10.61 -8.38 -23.02
N GLN A 298 10.50 -7.18 -23.61
CA GLN A 298 11.41 -6.71 -24.66
C GLN A 298 12.85 -6.59 -24.15
N GLN A 299 13.08 -6.10 -22.94
CA GLN A 299 14.41 -6.00 -22.34
C GLN A 299 15.03 -7.39 -22.14
N VAL A 300 14.25 -8.38 -21.68
CA VAL A 300 14.66 -9.78 -21.54
C VAL A 300 15.08 -10.36 -22.90
N GLN A 301 14.30 -10.09 -23.95
CA GLN A 301 14.61 -10.54 -25.30
C GLN A 301 15.91 -9.93 -25.82
N GLN A 302 16.09 -8.61 -25.67
CA GLN A 302 17.31 -7.91 -26.09
C GLN A 302 18.56 -8.39 -25.34
N ALA A 303 18.40 -8.82 -24.09
CA ALA A 303 19.47 -9.34 -23.26
C ALA A 303 19.74 -10.85 -23.48
N GLY A 304 18.97 -11.55 -24.31
CA GLY A 304 19.11 -12.99 -24.54
C GLY A 304 18.77 -13.84 -23.30
N LEU A 305 17.84 -13.40 -22.47
CA LEU A 305 17.49 -14.03 -21.18
C LEU A 305 16.13 -14.78 -21.22
N GLN A 306 15.57 -15.07 -22.40
CA GLN A 306 14.23 -15.64 -22.57
C GLN A 306 14.06 -16.98 -21.83
N ASP A 307 15.11 -17.80 -21.82
CA ASP A 307 15.11 -19.11 -21.15
C ASP A 307 15.34 -19.00 -19.63
N ARG A 308 15.73 -17.82 -19.14
CA ARG A 308 16.09 -17.59 -17.73
C ARG A 308 15.07 -16.74 -16.96
N VAL A 309 14.20 -15.98 -17.62
CA VAL A 309 13.25 -15.07 -16.98
C VAL A 309 11.81 -15.47 -17.28
N GLN A 310 11.06 -15.79 -16.25
CA GLN A 310 9.66 -16.21 -16.35
C GLN A 310 8.72 -15.13 -15.80
N PHE A 311 7.80 -14.64 -16.62
CA PHE A 311 6.73 -13.72 -16.22
C PHE A 311 5.44 -14.51 -15.94
N LEU A 312 5.14 -14.76 -14.67
CA LEU A 312 3.98 -15.56 -14.29
C LEU A 312 2.66 -14.78 -14.26
N GLY A 313 2.71 -13.44 -14.34
CA GLY A 313 1.55 -12.60 -14.09
C GLY A 313 1.15 -12.58 -12.62
N PHE A 314 -0.01 -12.00 -12.34
CA PHE A 314 -0.55 -11.97 -10.97
C PHE A 314 -0.87 -13.39 -10.50
N ARG A 315 -0.44 -13.71 -9.27
CA ARG A 315 -0.77 -14.95 -8.57
C ARG A 315 -1.35 -14.62 -7.19
N PRO A 316 -2.53 -15.18 -6.83
CA PRO A 316 -3.14 -14.91 -5.52
C PRO A 316 -2.33 -15.47 -4.35
N ASP A 317 -1.65 -16.59 -4.57
CA ASP A 317 -0.74 -17.22 -3.60
C ASP A 317 0.71 -17.20 -4.11
N PRO A 318 1.47 -16.13 -3.81
CA PRO A 318 2.88 -16.04 -4.17
C PRO A 318 3.76 -16.93 -3.29
N GLN A 319 3.25 -17.45 -2.17
CA GLN A 319 4.01 -18.22 -1.18
C GLN A 319 4.62 -19.48 -1.80
N THR A 320 3.89 -20.16 -2.69
CA THR A 320 4.37 -21.34 -3.41
C THR A 320 5.69 -21.05 -4.14
N TYR A 321 5.80 -19.89 -4.79
CA TYR A 321 7.01 -19.50 -5.53
C TYR A 321 8.15 -19.06 -4.59
N LEU A 322 7.82 -18.42 -3.48
CA LEU A 322 8.80 -18.09 -2.44
C LEU A 322 9.41 -19.38 -1.83
N LEU A 323 8.60 -20.41 -1.62
CA LEU A 323 9.06 -21.68 -1.07
C LEU A 323 9.91 -22.52 -2.05
N GLN A 324 9.89 -22.21 -3.34
CA GLN A 324 10.67 -22.91 -4.37
C GLN A 324 11.99 -22.21 -4.72
N ALA A 325 12.10 -20.91 -4.44
CA ALA A 325 13.27 -20.11 -4.76
C ALA A 325 14.39 -20.21 -3.72
N GLY A 326 15.62 -19.91 -4.13
CA GLY A 326 16.78 -19.78 -3.25
C GLY A 326 17.01 -18.38 -2.71
N VAL A 327 16.67 -17.36 -3.50
CA VAL A 327 16.91 -15.94 -3.18
C VAL A 327 15.73 -15.10 -3.59
N PHE A 328 15.28 -14.22 -2.71
CA PHE A 328 14.30 -13.19 -3.03
C PHE A 328 15.02 -11.85 -3.33
N VAL A 329 14.63 -11.19 -4.41
CA VAL A 329 15.24 -9.91 -4.82
C VAL A 329 14.17 -8.83 -4.90
N LEU A 330 14.41 -7.71 -4.20
CA LEU A 330 13.57 -6.51 -4.21
C LEU A 330 14.39 -5.30 -4.68
N PRO A 331 14.55 -5.08 -5.99
CA PRO A 331 15.39 -4.03 -6.55
C PRO A 331 14.71 -2.65 -6.60
N SER A 332 13.80 -2.40 -5.68
CA SER A 332 12.89 -1.24 -5.71
C SER A 332 13.62 0.09 -5.55
N ARG A 333 13.14 1.12 -6.26
CA ARG A 333 13.60 2.50 -6.17
C ARG A 333 13.05 3.24 -4.96
N PHE A 334 11.92 2.79 -4.41
CA PHE A 334 11.40 3.25 -3.11
C PHE A 334 10.31 2.31 -2.60
N GLU A 335 10.23 2.17 -1.27
CA GLU A 335 9.24 1.36 -0.56
C GLU A 335 8.80 2.05 0.75
N GLY A 336 7.60 1.66 1.24
CA GLY A 336 7.32 1.71 2.67
C GLY A 336 7.86 0.45 3.33
N MET A 337 6.98 -0.40 3.88
CA MET A 337 7.33 -1.75 4.29
C MET A 337 6.71 -2.74 3.29
N PRO A 338 7.52 -3.38 2.41
CA PRO A 338 7.00 -4.28 1.38
C PRO A 338 6.64 -5.65 1.99
N ASN A 339 5.36 -6.02 1.95
CA ASN A 339 4.90 -7.30 2.50
C ASN A 339 5.58 -8.51 1.82
N ALA A 340 5.85 -8.43 0.51
CA ALA A 340 6.54 -9.50 -0.20
C ALA A 340 7.95 -9.80 0.36
N LEU A 341 8.66 -8.76 0.83
CA LEU A 341 9.93 -8.93 1.54
C LEU A 341 9.71 -9.68 2.86
N LEU A 342 8.73 -9.25 3.66
CA LEU A 342 8.42 -9.91 4.93
C LEU A 342 8.01 -11.37 4.72
N GLU A 343 7.24 -11.66 3.68
CA GLU A 343 6.82 -13.02 3.29
C GLU A 343 8.01 -13.88 2.87
N ALA A 344 8.95 -13.33 2.10
CA ALA A 344 10.17 -14.00 1.68
C ALA A 344 11.10 -14.31 2.88
N MET A 345 11.30 -13.32 3.76
CA MET A 345 12.07 -13.52 5.01
C MET A 345 11.42 -14.57 5.90
N ALA A 346 10.08 -14.56 6.04
CA ALA A 346 9.33 -15.57 6.78
C ALA A 346 9.47 -16.97 6.17
N ALA A 347 9.56 -17.08 4.84
CA ALA A 347 9.86 -18.33 4.14
C ALA A 347 11.32 -18.79 4.31
N GLY A 348 12.16 -18.03 5.02
CA GLY A 348 13.57 -18.33 5.27
C GLY A 348 14.47 -18.14 4.06
N LEU A 349 14.09 -17.30 3.08
CA LEU A 349 14.94 -16.97 1.94
C LEU A 349 16.02 -15.98 2.34
N ALA A 350 17.20 -16.13 1.73
CA ALA A 350 18.14 -15.02 1.63
C ALA A 350 17.49 -13.90 0.80
N VAL A 351 17.58 -12.67 1.28
CA VAL A 351 16.93 -11.53 0.64
C VAL A 351 17.95 -10.48 0.17
N VAL A 352 17.69 -9.86 -0.96
CA VAL A 352 18.46 -8.72 -1.48
C VAL A 352 17.51 -7.54 -1.64
N VAL A 353 17.85 -6.42 -1.03
CA VAL A 353 17.09 -5.18 -1.10
C VAL A 353 17.99 -4.01 -1.52
N THR A 354 17.39 -2.91 -1.92
CA THR A 354 18.13 -1.67 -2.18
C THR A 354 18.10 -0.73 -0.98
N ASP A 355 19.08 0.19 -0.93
CA ASP A 355 19.16 1.27 0.06
C ASP A 355 18.21 2.45 -0.23
N ALA A 356 17.36 2.33 -1.23
CA ALA A 356 16.51 3.40 -1.74
C ALA A 356 15.49 3.95 -0.73
N SER A 357 15.17 3.20 0.32
CA SER A 357 14.16 3.57 1.32
C SER A 357 14.46 2.96 2.69
N PRO A 358 14.14 3.68 3.78
CA PRO A 358 14.35 3.17 5.14
C PRO A 358 13.58 1.89 5.46
N GLY A 359 12.37 1.70 4.91
CA GLY A 359 11.51 0.60 5.30
C GLY A 359 12.12 -0.80 5.18
N PRO A 360 12.66 -1.23 4.03
CA PRO A 360 13.38 -2.48 3.94
C PRO A 360 14.57 -2.60 4.91
N LEU A 361 15.25 -1.46 5.19
CA LEU A 361 16.41 -1.41 6.07
C LEU A 361 16.06 -1.52 7.57
N GLU A 362 14.79 -1.39 7.93
CA GLU A 362 14.31 -1.66 9.30
C GLU A 362 14.27 -3.16 9.63
N VAL A 363 14.27 -4.03 8.62
CA VAL A 363 14.18 -5.49 8.78
C VAL A 363 15.35 -6.24 8.15
N VAL A 364 16.09 -5.61 7.24
CA VAL A 364 17.26 -6.21 6.57
C VAL A 364 18.53 -5.51 7.02
N GLU A 365 19.36 -6.24 7.76
CA GLU A 365 20.71 -5.85 8.13
C GLU A 365 21.70 -6.48 7.14
N ASN A 366 22.54 -5.62 6.51
CA ASN A 366 23.46 -6.04 5.45
C ASN A 366 24.49 -7.08 5.94
N GLY A 367 24.56 -8.22 5.25
CA GLY A 367 25.45 -9.34 5.59
C GLY A 367 24.99 -10.22 6.77
N VAL A 368 23.92 -9.83 7.48
CA VAL A 368 23.36 -10.54 8.64
C VAL A 368 22.03 -11.21 8.31
N SER A 369 21.02 -10.46 7.90
CA SER A 369 19.70 -10.97 7.54
C SER A 369 19.35 -10.84 6.06
N GLY A 370 20.29 -10.35 5.24
CA GLY A 370 20.18 -10.20 3.79
C GLY A 370 21.32 -9.35 3.26
N PHE A 371 21.21 -8.95 2.00
CA PHE A 371 22.12 -7.99 1.39
C PHE A 371 21.40 -6.69 1.04
N VAL A 372 22.10 -5.58 1.22
CA VAL A 372 21.67 -4.24 0.82
C VAL A 372 22.59 -3.74 -0.29
N VAL A 373 22.03 -3.38 -1.44
CA VAL A 373 22.79 -2.84 -2.58
C VAL A 373 22.31 -1.42 -2.90
N PRO A 374 23.15 -0.58 -3.52
CA PRO A 374 22.72 0.74 -3.99
C PRO A 374 21.56 0.59 -5.00
N ALA A 375 20.59 1.52 -4.93
CA ALA A 375 19.55 1.59 -5.92
C ALA A 375 20.09 1.92 -7.31
N ASP A 376 19.42 1.42 -8.35
CA ASP A 376 19.82 1.64 -9.76
C ASP A 376 21.26 1.21 -10.11
N ALA A 377 21.82 0.23 -9.36
CA ALA A 377 23.18 -0.26 -9.51
C ALA A 377 23.22 -1.75 -9.96
N PRO A 378 22.99 -2.06 -11.24
CA PRO A 378 22.91 -3.44 -11.72
C PRO A 378 24.22 -4.23 -11.51
N GLN A 379 25.40 -3.59 -11.55
CA GLN A 379 26.69 -4.23 -11.28
C GLN A 379 26.82 -4.72 -9.84
N ALA A 380 26.45 -3.87 -8.87
CA ALA A 380 26.49 -4.23 -7.45
C ALA A 380 25.46 -5.36 -7.15
N LEU A 381 24.28 -5.28 -7.79
CA LEU A 381 23.27 -6.33 -7.66
C LEU A 381 23.80 -7.64 -8.25
N ALA A 382 24.39 -7.65 -9.45
CA ALA A 382 24.97 -8.83 -10.09
C ALA A 382 26.01 -9.51 -9.18
N ALA A 383 26.92 -8.74 -8.58
CA ALA A 383 27.95 -9.29 -7.68
C ALA A 383 27.35 -10.01 -6.46
N VAL A 384 26.27 -9.46 -5.87
CA VAL A 384 25.57 -10.09 -4.76
C VAL A 384 24.81 -11.33 -5.21
N LEU A 385 24.17 -11.32 -6.39
CA LEU A 385 23.51 -12.50 -6.94
C LEU A 385 24.49 -13.66 -7.20
N GLU A 386 25.68 -13.36 -7.72
CA GLU A 386 26.76 -14.36 -7.89
C GLU A 386 27.22 -14.94 -6.54
N THR A 387 27.44 -14.10 -5.54
CA THR A 387 27.81 -14.53 -4.19
C THR A 387 26.78 -15.47 -3.59
N LEU A 388 25.50 -15.11 -3.68
CA LEU A 388 24.40 -15.92 -3.14
C LEU A 388 24.17 -17.20 -3.96
N ALA A 389 24.39 -17.19 -5.27
CA ALA A 389 24.27 -18.38 -6.09
C ALA A 389 25.36 -19.40 -5.75
N ALA A 390 26.58 -18.94 -5.47
CA ALA A 390 27.75 -19.78 -5.20
C ALA A 390 27.72 -20.44 -3.81
N ASP A 391 27.06 -19.83 -2.80
CA ASP A 391 27.18 -20.26 -1.40
C ASP A 391 25.82 -20.64 -0.77
N PRO A 392 25.45 -21.96 -0.77
CA PRO A 392 24.23 -22.44 -0.13
C PRO A 392 24.19 -22.21 1.39
N GLU A 393 25.32 -22.34 2.08
CA GLU A 393 25.37 -22.15 3.53
C GLU A 393 25.17 -20.67 3.91
N LEU A 394 25.69 -19.75 3.11
CA LEU A 394 25.44 -18.34 3.27
C LEU A 394 23.93 -18.03 3.12
N ARG A 395 23.28 -18.58 2.08
CA ARG A 395 21.81 -18.41 1.89
C ARG A 395 21.05 -18.91 3.09
N LYS A 396 21.39 -20.11 3.60
CA LYS A 396 20.75 -20.71 4.77
C LYS A 396 20.93 -19.84 6.02
N ARG A 397 22.14 -19.38 6.29
CA ARG A 397 22.45 -18.51 7.44
C ARG A 397 21.66 -17.20 7.36
N LEU A 398 21.68 -16.51 6.21
CA LEU A 398 20.95 -15.25 6.01
C LEU A 398 19.45 -15.45 6.16
N GLY A 399 18.89 -16.51 5.58
CA GLY A 399 17.46 -16.82 5.67
C GLY A 399 17.00 -17.13 7.09
N CYS A 400 17.82 -17.84 7.90
CA CYS A 400 17.53 -18.06 9.32
C CYS A 400 17.52 -16.75 10.10
N SER A 401 18.53 -15.90 9.91
CA SER A 401 18.60 -14.59 10.57
C SER A 401 17.47 -13.67 10.15
N ALA A 402 17.14 -13.64 8.84
CA ALA A 402 16.00 -12.87 8.30
C ALA A 402 14.70 -13.24 9.00
N ARG A 403 14.44 -14.51 9.19
CA ARG A 403 13.23 -15.00 9.85
C ARG A 403 13.17 -14.63 11.33
N GLU A 404 14.30 -14.66 12.04
CA GLU A 404 14.37 -14.27 13.45
C GLU A 404 14.00 -12.80 13.63
N THR A 405 14.47 -11.92 12.73
CA THR A 405 14.16 -10.48 12.75
C THR A 405 12.65 -10.20 12.70
N LEU A 406 11.86 -11.11 12.09
CA LEU A 406 10.42 -10.92 11.92
C LEU A 406 9.58 -11.19 13.18
N ARG A 407 10.14 -11.75 14.25
CA ARG A 407 9.38 -12.01 15.50
C ARG A 407 8.76 -10.74 16.06
N GLN A 408 9.38 -9.58 15.85
CA GLN A 408 8.87 -8.29 16.26
C GLN A 408 7.60 -7.85 15.50
N LEU A 409 7.24 -8.51 14.40
CA LEU A 409 6.05 -8.20 13.59
C LEU A 409 4.91 -9.20 13.82
N ASP A 410 5.10 -10.21 14.67
CA ASP A 410 4.05 -11.18 14.99
C ASP A 410 2.96 -10.56 15.90
N TRP A 411 1.75 -11.09 15.83
CA TRP A 411 0.58 -10.58 16.56
C TRP A 411 0.79 -10.44 18.08
N PRO A 412 1.48 -11.32 18.79
CA PRO A 412 1.77 -11.12 20.21
C PRO A 412 2.48 -9.80 20.50
N VAL A 413 3.32 -9.30 19.57
CA VAL A 413 4.08 -8.07 19.71
C VAL A 413 3.32 -6.86 19.14
N VAL A 414 2.82 -6.96 17.90
CA VAL A 414 2.18 -5.81 17.25
C VAL A 414 0.70 -5.62 17.64
N GLY A 415 0.03 -6.67 18.07
CA GLY A 415 -1.38 -6.62 18.46
C GLY A 415 -1.69 -5.62 19.58
N PRO A 416 -0.92 -5.56 20.67
CA PRO A 416 -1.06 -4.52 21.69
C PRO A 416 -0.92 -3.09 21.13
N ILE A 417 -0.01 -2.87 20.18
CA ILE A 417 0.19 -1.57 19.51
C ILE A 417 -1.07 -1.21 18.71
N TRP A 418 -1.58 -2.14 17.89
CA TRP A 418 -2.81 -1.96 17.14
C TRP A 418 -3.99 -1.65 18.06
N ASN A 419 -4.14 -2.42 19.14
CA ASN A 419 -5.24 -2.21 20.09
C ASN A 419 -5.15 -0.84 20.76
N ALA A 420 -3.99 -0.42 21.24
CA ALA A 420 -3.81 0.88 21.89
C ALA A 420 -4.09 2.06 20.96
N LEU A 421 -3.77 1.96 19.68
CA LEU A 421 -4.01 3.02 18.70
C LEU A 421 -5.46 3.09 18.23
N VAL A 422 -6.13 1.93 18.13
CA VAL A 422 -7.53 1.84 17.67
C VAL A 422 -8.52 2.04 18.81
N ASN A 423 -8.17 1.65 20.03
CA ASN A 423 -9.01 1.73 21.22
C ASN A 423 -8.26 2.50 22.32
N PRO A 424 -8.09 3.81 22.20
CA PRO A 424 -7.48 4.59 23.26
C PRO A 424 -8.32 4.51 24.55
N PRO A 425 -7.70 4.59 25.71
CA PRO A 425 -8.37 4.53 27.02
C PRO A 425 -9.39 5.66 27.24
#